data_7f0ec2e586fc9ed38ba2f4c25d47a885
#
_entry.id   7f0ec2e586fc9ed38ba2f4c25d47a885
#
_cell.length_a   1.000
_cell.length_b   1.000
_cell.length_c   1.000
_cell.angle_alpha   90.00
_cell.angle_beta   90.00
_cell.angle_gamma   90.00
#
_symmetry.space_group_name_H-M   'P 1'
#
loop_
_entity.id
_entity.type
_entity.pdbx_description
1 polymer ?
#
loop_
_entity_poly.entity_id
_entity_poly.type
_entity_poly.pdbx_seq_one_letter_code
_entity_poly.pdbx_strand_id
1 'polypeptide(L)'
;MCIRDRSRKDCVTTIGPHRANVVGVTNSTTQTDNLIKYFSSLASSSYGIFDSGYKYTYDRFNNKFRYIPTNGDIAGLMVRTNVVAYPWFSPAGQQRGIINNAIKLAYNPNKSQRDKLYPQRINAVVTQPGIGTLLFGDKTALGYASAFDRINVRRLFLTVEQALQKAAEAQLFELNDELTRANFRNIVEPYLRDVQAKRGLYGFLVVCDSTNNTPDVIDNNEFRADIFLKPAKSINYVTLTFVATRTGVSFDEVVGRV
;
A
#
# COMPACT_ATOMS: atom_id res chain seq x y z
N MET A 1 -9.66 -12.12 -8.76
CA MET A 1 -8.27 -12.04 -8.30
C MET A 1 -7.28 -12.59 -9.32
N CYS A 2 -7.41 -13.82 -9.78
CA CYS A 2 -6.44 -14.44 -10.71
C CYS A 2 -6.21 -13.66 -12.03
N ILE A 3 -7.23 -13.08 -12.65
CA ILE A 3 -7.08 -12.32 -13.90
C ILE A 3 -6.24 -11.05 -13.67
N ARG A 4 -6.48 -10.31 -12.58
CA ARG A 4 -5.74 -9.07 -12.28
C ARG A 4 -4.32 -9.33 -11.79
N ASP A 5 -4.11 -10.44 -11.09
CA ASP A 5 -2.82 -10.81 -10.52
C ASP A 5 -1.86 -11.42 -11.54
N ARG A 6 -2.39 -12.17 -12.51
CA ARG A 6 -1.59 -12.89 -13.52
C ARG A 6 -1.52 -12.19 -14.87
N SER A 7 -2.62 -11.55 -15.30
CA SER A 7 -2.72 -10.95 -16.63
C SER A 7 -2.64 -9.42 -16.60
N ARG A 8 -3.37 -8.77 -15.67
CA ARG A 8 -3.35 -7.32 -15.49
C ARG A 8 -2.61 -6.97 -14.21
N LYS A 9 -1.38 -6.54 -14.32
CA LYS A 9 -0.53 -6.10 -13.19
C LYS A 9 -0.51 -4.57 -13.02
N ASP A 10 -1.48 -3.90 -13.59
CA ASP A 10 -1.60 -2.42 -13.65
C ASP A 10 -2.45 -1.80 -12.54
N CYS A 11 -3.07 -2.60 -11.67
CA CYS A 11 -3.96 -2.10 -10.62
C CYS A 11 -3.95 -2.99 -9.36
N VAL A 12 -4.42 -2.44 -8.25
CA VAL A 12 -4.69 -3.18 -7.01
C VAL A 12 -6.17 -3.51 -6.88
N THR A 13 -6.48 -4.58 -6.15
CA THR A 13 -7.86 -5.03 -5.88
C THR A 13 -8.11 -5.06 -4.38
N THR A 14 -9.20 -4.44 -3.94
CA THR A 14 -9.68 -4.52 -2.56
C THR A 14 -10.65 -5.70 -2.41
N ILE A 15 -10.45 -6.53 -1.39
CA ILE A 15 -11.17 -7.78 -1.18
C ILE A 15 -11.69 -7.80 0.24
N GLY A 16 -13.02 -7.73 0.38
CA GLY A 16 -13.71 -7.89 1.66
C GLY A 16 -14.05 -9.37 1.95
N PRO A 17 -14.31 -9.71 3.21
CA PRO A 17 -14.74 -11.04 3.59
C PRO A 17 -16.18 -11.33 3.11
N HIS A 18 -16.53 -12.62 3.06
CA HIS A 18 -17.91 -13.00 2.82
C HIS A 18 -18.80 -12.52 3.99
N ARG A 19 -19.99 -12.03 3.66
CA ARG A 19 -20.93 -11.44 4.65
C ARG A 19 -21.18 -12.31 5.87
N ALA A 20 -21.40 -13.60 5.65
CA ALA A 20 -21.70 -14.57 6.72
C ALA A 20 -20.54 -14.76 7.72
N ASN A 21 -19.32 -14.39 7.39
CA ASN A 21 -18.18 -14.50 8.29
C ASN A 21 -18.17 -13.42 9.37
N VAL A 22 -18.88 -12.30 9.13
CA VAL A 22 -18.81 -11.11 9.97
C VAL A 22 -20.19 -10.64 10.43
N VAL A 23 -21.17 -10.52 9.51
CA VAL A 23 -22.50 -9.98 9.82
C VAL A 23 -23.39 -11.07 10.40
N GLY A 24 -23.96 -10.81 11.57
CA GLY A 24 -24.81 -11.77 12.31
C GLY A 24 -24.04 -12.69 13.26
N VAL A 25 -22.71 -12.63 13.27
CA VAL A 25 -21.87 -13.34 14.24
C VAL A 25 -21.69 -12.45 15.47
N THR A 26 -22.13 -12.89 16.64
CA THR A 26 -22.09 -12.09 17.88
C THR A 26 -20.74 -12.15 18.60
N ASN A 27 -20.02 -13.26 18.46
CA ASN A 27 -18.72 -13.45 19.12
C ASN A 27 -17.57 -12.89 18.25
N SER A 28 -16.86 -11.91 18.76
CA SER A 28 -15.76 -11.25 18.06
C SER A 28 -14.54 -12.16 17.83
N THR A 29 -14.33 -13.16 18.70
CA THR A 29 -13.28 -14.17 18.49
C THR A 29 -13.62 -15.05 17.30
N THR A 30 -14.86 -15.52 17.21
CA THR A 30 -15.35 -16.31 16.07
C THR A 30 -15.26 -15.49 14.77
N GLN A 31 -15.59 -14.20 14.81
CA GLN A 31 -15.40 -13.33 13.63
C GLN A 31 -13.91 -13.27 13.20
N THR A 32 -13.00 -13.13 14.17
CA THR A 32 -11.55 -13.12 13.90
C THR A 32 -11.11 -14.42 13.23
N ASP A 33 -11.49 -15.57 13.77
CA ASP A 33 -11.11 -16.89 13.24
C ASP A 33 -11.71 -17.15 11.86
N ASN A 34 -12.96 -16.75 11.64
CA ASN A 34 -13.61 -16.82 10.34
C ASN A 34 -12.90 -15.99 9.27
N LEU A 35 -12.45 -14.77 9.63
CA LEU A 35 -11.67 -13.91 8.74
C LEU A 35 -10.34 -14.55 8.36
N ILE A 36 -9.60 -15.06 9.35
CA ILE A 36 -8.32 -15.73 9.14
C ILE A 36 -8.50 -16.95 8.22
N LYS A 37 -9.49 -17.80 8.52
CA LYS A 37 -9.81 -18.97 7.71
C LYS A 37 -10.17 -18.61 6.27
N TYR A 38 -10.98 -17.57 6.08
CA TYR A 38 -11.38 -17.12 4.75
C TYR A 38 -10.21 -16.60 3.92
N PHE A 39 -9.41 -15.70 4.50
CA PHE A 39 -8.30 -15.09 3.75
C PHE A 39 -7.09 -15.99 3.60
N SER A 40 -6.90 -16.98 4.49
CA SER A 40 -5.82 -17.98 4.33
C SER A 40 -6.01 -18.88 3.10
N SER A 41 -7.25 -19.06 2.65
CA SER A 41 -7.55 -19.83 1.42
C SER A 41 -7.26 -19.06 0.13
N LEU A 42 -7.04 -17.73 0.20
CA LEU A 42 -6.80 -16.91 -0.97
C LEU A 42 -5.31 -16.87 -1.33
N ALA A 43 -5.03 -16.84 -2.63
CA ALA A 43 -3.67 -16.81 -3.14
C ALA A 43 -2.90 -15.56 -2.64
N SER A 44 -1.59 -15.74 -2.39
CA SER A 44 -0.68 -14.67 -2.03
C SER A 44 -0.42 -13.75 -3.23
N SER A 45 -0.67 -12.45 -3.08
CA SER A 45 -0.45 -11.46 -4.13
C SER A 45 -0.22 -10.08 -3.55
N SER A 46 0.73 -9.32 -4.12
CA SER A 46 0.94 -7.92 -3.78
C SER A 46 -0.11 -6.97 -4.41
N TYR A 47 -0.94 -7.45 -5.32
CA TYR A 47 -1.99 -6.68 -5.99
C TYR A 47 -3.35 -6.79 -5.27
N GLY A 48 -3.46 -7.66 -4.26
CA GLY A 48 -4.65 -7.79 -3.41
C GLY A 48 -4.50 -7.00 -2.10
N ILE A 49 -5.62 -6.51 -1.57
CA ILE A 49 -5.71 -5.82 -0.27
C ILE A 49 -6.90 -6.40 0.46
N PHE A 50 -6.67 -7.01 1.63
CA PHE A 50 -7.72 -7.61 2.46
C PHE A 50 -8.19 -6.64 3.53
N ASP A 51 -9.50 -6.58 3.74
CA ASP A 51 -10.12 -5.80 4.81
C ASP A 51 -10.92 -6.66 5.80
N SER A 52 -11.29 -6.08 6.94
CA SER A 52 -11.93 -6.82 8.02
C SER A 52 -13.46 -6.80 8.00
N GLY A 53 -14.11 -6.14 6.99
CA GLY A 53 -15.51 -6.33 7.04
C GLY A 53 -16.53 -5.38 6.48
N TYR A 54 -17.51 -5.03 7.31
CA TYR A 54 -18.74 -4.36 6.93
C TYR A 54 -19.03 -3.18 7.85
N LYS A 55 -19.45 -2.05 7.26
CA LYS A 55 -20.00 -0.89 7.98
C LYS A 55 -21.52 -0.89 7.92
N TYR A 56 -22.16 -0.42 8.99
CA TYR A 56 -23.60 -0.17 9.04
C TYR A 56 -23.84 1.28 8.66
N THR A 57 -24.65 1.51 7.64
CA THR A 57 -24.94 2.83 7.10
C THR A 57 -26.36 2.93 6.59
N TYR A 58 -26.83 4.16 6.43
CA TYR A 58 -28.14 4.44 5.84
C TYR A 58 -28.06 4.41 4.32
N ASP A 59 -28.88 3.57 3.71
CA ASP A 59 -29.08 3.49 2.28
C ASP A 59 -30.26 4.39 1.90
N ARG A 60 -29.95 5.58 1.42
CA ARG A 60 -30.94 6.60 1.06
C ARG A 60 -31.82 6.19 -0.15
N PHE A 61 -31.34 5.30 -1.00
CA PHE A 61 -32.09 4.87 -2.19
C PHE A 61 -33.22 3.90 -1.84
N ASN A 62 -32.98 3.03 -0.86
CA ASN A 62 -33.97 2.07 -0.36
C ASN A 62 -34.58 2.47 0.99
N ASN A 63 -34.27 3.66 1.49
CA ASN A 63 -34.77 4.20 2.76
C ASN A 63 -34.63 3.23 3.95
N LYS A 64 -33.45 2.59 4.08
CA LYS A 64 -33.19 1.63 5.16
C LYS A 64 -31.72 1.56 5.53
N PHE A 65 -31.49 1.16 6.76
CA PHE A 65 -30.14 0.87 7.25
C PHE A 65 -29.71 -0.54 6.85
N ARG A 66 -28.46 -0.67 6.39
CA ARG A 66 -27.88 -1.97 6.03
C ARG A 66 -26.38 -2.04 6.25
N TYR A 67 -25.87 -3.26 6.33
CA TYR A 67 -24.44 -3.51 6.30
C TYR A 67 -23.93 -3.55 4.85
N ILE A 68 -22.95 -2.71 4.54
CA ILE A 68 -22.24 -2.68 3.25
C ILE A 68 -20.76 -3.05 3.48
N PRO A 69 -20.11 -3.74 2.51
CA PRO A 69 -18.70 -4.10 2.63
C PRO A 69 -17.81 -2.85 2.57
N THR A 70 -16.70 -2.84 3.30
CA THR A 70 -15.76 -1.72 3.39
C THR A 70 -14.72 -1.67 2.28
N ASN A 71 -14.65 -2.70 1.44
CA ASN A 71 -13.69 -2.74 0.32
C ASN A 71 -13.83 -1.57 -0.66
N GLY A 72 -15.05 -1.13 -0.94
CA GLY A 72 -15.29 0.07 -1.75
C GLY A 72 -14.79 1.34 -1.08
N ASP A 73 -14.95 1.46 0.24
CA ASP A 73 -14.41 2.60 1.00
C ASP A 73 -12.89 2.64 0.95
N ILE A 74 -12.23 1.47 1.07
CA ILE A 74 -10.76 1.38 0.99
C ILE A 74 -10.27 1.80 -0.40
N ALA A 75 -10.96 1.39 -1.46
CA ALA A 75 -10.66 1.88 -2.80
C ALA A 75 -10.82 3.41 -2.88
N GLY A 76 -11.88 3.96 -2.29
CA GLY A 76 -12.11 5.40 -2.18
C GLY A 76 -11.01 6.12 -1.39
N LEU A 77 -10.51 5.53 -0.29
CA LEU A 77 -9.38 6.08 0.47
C LEU A 77 -8.09 6.14 -0.35
N MET A 78 -7.84 5.14 -1.19
CA MET A 78 -6.69 5.15 -2.09
C MET A 78 -6.79 6.26 -3.13
N VAL A 79 -7.97 6.47 -3.72
CA VAL A 79 -8.22 7.58 -4.66
C VAL A 79 -8.09 8.92 -3.95
N ARG A 80 -8.71 9.08 -2.77
CA ARG A 80 -8.58 10.30 -1.96
C ARG A 80 -7.12 10.61 -1.62
N THR A 81 -6.33 9.58 -1.32
CA THR A 81 -4.89 9.74 -1.04
C THR A 81 -4.13 10.30 -2.24
N ASN A 82 -4.52 9.96 -3.48
CA ASN A 82 -3.92 10.55 -4.69
C ASN A 82 -4.20 12.05 -4.81
N VAL A 83 -5.38 12.48 -4.37
CA VAL A 83 -5.81 13.90 -4.46
C VAL A 83 -5.18 14.74 -3.35
N VAL A 84 -5.16 14.22 -2.11
CA VAL A 84 -4.71 14.97 -0.92
C VAL A 84 -3.19 14.92 -0.73
N ALA A 85 -2.56 13.86 -1.21
CA ALA A 85 -1.13 13.64 -1.10
C ALA A 85 -0.59 13.05 -2.43
N TYR A 86 0.05 11.88 -2.37
CA TYR A 86 0.56 11.17 -3.56
C TYR A 86 0.23 9.68 -3.47
N PRO A 87 0.25 8.93 -4.59
CA PRO A 87 -0.06 7.51 -4.62
C PRO A 87 0.78 6.65 -3.67
N TRP A 88 2.01 7.06 -3.40
CA TRP A 88 2.96 6.37 -2.53
C TRP A 88 2.83 6.67 -1.04
N PHE A 89 1.82 7.43 -0.63
CA PHE A 89 1.47 7.55 0.78
C PHE A 89 0.51 6.44 1.21
N SER A 90 0.65 5.99 2.45
CA SER A 90 -0.28 5.00 3.03
C SER A 90 -1.70 5.57 3.10
N PRO A 91 -2.72 4.87 2.62
CA PRO A 91 -4.13 5.28 2.75
C PRO A 91 -4.69 5.04 4.15
N ALA A 92 -3.92 4.43 5.06
CA ALA A 92 -4.33 4.11 6.42
C ALA A 92 -4.03 5.23 7.42
N GLY A 93 -4.57 5.10 8.63
CA GLY A 93 -4.30 5.98 9.76
C GLY A 93 -5.23 7.19 9.85
N GLN A 94 -5.02 8.00 10.89
CA GLN A 94 -5.92 9.09 11.25
C GLN A 94 -5.97 10.23 10.22
N GLN A 95 -4.88 10.47 9.49
CA GLN A 95 -4.83 11.57 8.53
C GLN A 95 -5.58 11.30 7.23
N ARG A 96 -5.53 10.08 6.73
CA ARG A 96 -6.04 9.71 5.39
C ARG A 96 -7.02 8.55 5.40
N GLY A 97 -7.01 7.71 6.44
CA GLY A 97 -7.76 6.47 6.51
C GLY A 97 -9.17 6.56 7.08
N ILE A 98 -9.71 7.77 7.30
CA ILE A 98 -11.05 7.96 7.88
C ILE A 98 -12.11 7.57 6.84
N ILE A 99 -12.98 6.64 7.26
CA ILE A 99 -14.14 6.16 6.49
C ILE A 99 -15.37 6.91 6.95
N ASN A 100 -15.97 7.67 6.05
CA ASN A 100 -17.18 8.44 6.32
C ASN A 100 -18.44 7.55 6.25
N ASN A 101 -19.54 8.06 6.83
CA ASN A 101 -20.86 7.42 6.80
C ASN A 101 -20.87 5.99 7.38
N ALA A 102 -20.07 5.74 8.41
CA ALA A 102 -20.11 4.51 9.19
C ALA A 102 -20.72 4.79 10.58
N ILE A 103 -21.93 4.31 10.81
CA ILE A 103 -22.60 4.46 12.11
C ILE A 103 -21.98 3.48 13.11
N LYS A 104 -21.75 2.25 12.68
CA LYS A 104 -21.04 1.21 13.42
C LYS A 104 -20.42 0.20 12.46
N LEU A 105 -19.48 -0.57 12.94
CA LEU A 105 -18.92 -1.72 12.24
C LEU A 105 -19.65 -3.00 12.64
N ALA A 106 -19.74 -3.96 11.72
CA ALA A 106 -20.20 -5.31 12.05
C ALA A 106 -19.19 -6.05 12.93
N TYR A 107 -17.91 -5.72 12.77
CA TYR A 107 -16.79 -6.23 13.54
C TYR A 107 -15.83 -5.08 13.83
N ASN A 108 -15.62 -4.78 15.11
CA ASN A 108 -14.65 -3.78 15.56
C ASN A 108 -13.57 -4.48 16.39
N PRO A 109 -12.42 -4.87 15.80
CA PRO A 109 -11.41 -5.65 16.49
C PRO A 109 -10.69 -4.85 17.58
N ASN A 110 -10.53 -5.45 18.76
CA ASN A 110 -9.68 -4.95 19.82
C ASN A 110 -8.19 -5.12 19.49
N LYS A 111 -7.29 -4.63 20.34
CA LYS A 111 -5.85 -4.70 20.12
C LYS A 111 -5.37 -6.14 19.89
N SER A 112 -5.72 -7.07 20.77
CA SER A 112 -5.32 -8.48 20.68
C SER A 112 -5.81 -9.15 19.39
N GLN A 113 -7.00 -8.81 18.93
CA GLN A 113 -7.55 -9.32 17.67
C GLN A 113 -6.82 -8.72 16.47
N ARG A 114 -6.50 -7.43 16.48
CA ARG A 114 -5.69 -6.80 15.43
C ARG A 114 -4.29 -7.41 15.36
N ASP A 115 -3.69 -7.71 16.50
CA ASP A 115 -2.37 -8.35 16.57
C ASP A 115 -2.38 -9.77 15.95
N LYS A 116 -3.54 -10.45 15.94
CA LYS A 116 -3.75 -11.72 15.21
C LYS A 116 -4.02 -11.52 13.71
N LEU A 117 -4.81 -10.50 13.35
CA LEU A 117 -5.20 -10.24 11.95
C LEU A 117 -4.06 -9.69 11.10
N TYR A 118 -3.25 -8.80 11.67
CA TYR A 118 -2.22 -8.09 10.92
C TYR A 118 -1.12 -9.00 10.34
N PRO A 119 -0.58 -10.02 11.06
CA PRO A 119 0.32 -11.01 10.47
C PRO A 119 -0.33 -11.80 9.32
N GLN A 120 -1.65 -11.99 9.38
CA GLN A 120 -2.43 -12.68 8.36
C GLN A 120 -2.80 -11.78 7.16
N ARG A 121 -2.16 -10.63 7.02
CA ARG A 121 -2.34 -9.70 5.88
C ARG A 121 -3.71 -9.00 5.86
N ILE A 122 -4.47 -9.03 6.93
CA ILE A 122 -5.82 -8.45 7.02
C ILE A 122 -5.70 -7.05 7.62
N ASN A 123 -6.12 -6.05 6.87
CA ASN A 123 -6.13 -4.66 7.33
C ASN A 123 -7.42 -4.42 8.12
N ALA A 124 -7.28 -4.17 9.40
CA ALA A 124 -8.41 -3.92 10.27
C ALA A 124 -9.06 -2.56 9.96
N VAL A 125 -10.38 -2.55 9.86
CA VAL A 125 -11.18 -1.32 9.95
C VAL A 125 -11.67 -1.21 11.39
N VAL A 126 -11.36 -0.10 12.04
CA VAL A 126 -11.65 0.10 13.47
C VAL A 126 -12.37 1.41 13.71
N THR A 127 -13.23 1.43 14.73
CA THR A 127 -13.82 2.67 15.25
C THR A 127 -13.08 3.07 16.51
N GLN A 128 -12.48 4.26 16.51
CA GLN A 128 -11.76 4.83 17.65
C GLN A 128 -12.56 5.99 18.24
N PRO A 129 -12.75 6.04 19.58
CA PRO A 129 -13.41 7.17 20.22
C PRO A 129 -12.73 8.50 19.90
N GLY A 130 -13.50 9.51 19.58
CA GLY A 130 -13.02 10.85 19.25
C GLY A 130 -12.44 11.03 17.83
N ILE A 131 -12.19 9.95 17.09
CA ILE A 131 -11.60 9.99 15.75
C ILE A 131 -12.60 9.51 14.70
N GLY A 132 -13.37 8.45 15.00
CA GLY A 132 -14.31 7.82 14.09
C GLY A 132 -13.81 6.47 13.55
N THR A 133 -14.40 6.04 12.45
CA THR A 133 -14.06 4.78 11.78
C THR A 133 -12.92 5.01 10.79
N LEU A 134 -11.89 4.17 10.86
CA LEU A 134 -10.70 4.32 10.02
C LEU A 134 -10.09 2.97 9.62
N LEU A 135 -9.37 2.98 8.51
CA LEU A 135 -8.50 1.88 8.10
C LEU A 135 -7.22 1.88 8.95
N PHE A 136 -6.98 0.78 9.65
CA PHE A 136 -5.85 0.60 10.57
C PHE A 136 -4.96 -0.55 10.11
N GLY A 137 -4.32 -0.37 8.96
CA GLY A 137 -3.39 -1.32 8.35
C GLY A 137 -3.12 -0.96 6.90
N ASP A 138 -1.94 -1.29 6.41
CA ASP A 138 -1.47 -0.95 5.06
C ASP A 138 -0.76 -2.11 4.36
N LYS A 139 -1.09 -3.35 4.73
CA LYS A 139 -0.55 -4.56 4.11
C LYS A 139 -1.25 -4.92 2.81
N THR A 140 -0.47 -5.41 1.86
CA THR A 140 -1.00 -6.17 0.72
C THR A 140 -1.29 -7.62 1.10
N ALA A 141 -1.94 -8.37 0.22
CA ALA A 141 -2.21 -9.79 0.40
C ALA A 141 -0.96 -10.68 0.20
N LEU A 142 0.23 -10.10 0.12
CA LEU A 142 1.48 -10.84 -0.05
C LEU A 142 1.84 -11.62 1.22
N GLY A 143 2.07 -12.93 1.09
CA GLY A 143 2.26 -13.85 2.21
C GLY A 143 3.69 -13.97 2.72
N TYR A 144 4.66 -13.27 2.13
CA TYR A 144 6.07 -13.29 2.53
C TYR A 144 6.63 -11.88 2.66
N ALA A 145 7.72 -11.74 3.41
CA ALA A 145 8.37 -10.44 3.60
C ALA A 145 9.01 -9.96 2.29
N SER A 146 8.57 -8.78 1.83
CA SER A 146 9.07 -8.12 0.62
C SER A 146 8.82 -6.62 0.73
N ALA A 147 9.46 -5.83 -0.12
CA ALA A 147 9.13 -4.42 -0.26
C ALA A 147 7.67 -4.21 -0.69
N PHE A 148 7.10 -5.16 -1.43
CA PHE A 148 5.73 -5.13 -1.94
C PHE A 148 4.67 -5.63 -0.96
N ASP A 149 5.03 -5.92 0.29
CA ASP A 149 4.08 -6.28 1.34
C ASP A 149 3.26 -5.08 1.86
N ARG A 150 3.57 -3.86 1.36
CA ARG A 150 2.92 -2.60 1.73
C ARG A 150 2.14 -2.01 0.57
N ILE A 151 0.94 -1.48 0.88
CA ILE A 151 0.06 -0.84 -0.10
C ILE A 151 0.74 0.36 -0.75
N ASN A 152 1.41 1.20 0.04
CA ASN A 152 2.07 2.40 -0.44
C ASN A 152 3.18 2.09 -1.45
N VAL A 153 3.99 1.05 -1.19
CA VAL A 153 5.07 0.64 -2.10
C VAL A 153 4.52 0.06 -3.38
N ARG A 154 3.51 -0.82 -3.32
CA ARG A 154 2.89 -1.36 -4.53
C ARG A 154 2.30 -0.26 -5.40
N ARG A 155 1.63 0.71 -4.80
CA ARG A 155 1.04 1.85 -5.53
C ARG A 155 2.11 2.78 -6.11
N LEU A 156 3.23 2.99 -5.41
CA LEU A 156 4.38 3.69 -5.95
C LEU A 156 4.85 3.05 -7.25
N PHE A 157 5.11 1.73 -7.22
CA PHE A 157 5.59 1.00 -8.39
C PHE A 157 4.61 1.07 -9.54
N LEU A 158 3.31 0.85 -9.31
CA LEU A 158 2.30 0.97 -10.36
C LEU A 158 2.28 2.35 -11.03
N THR A 159 2.43 3.42 -10.24
CA THR A 159 2.46 4.79 -10.76
C THR A 159 3.72 5.05 -11.59
N VAL A 160 4.87 4.60 -11.08
CA VAL A 160 6.17 4.76 -11.77
C VAL A 160 6.19 3.90 -13.04
N GLU A 161 5.79 2.63 -12.96
CA GLU A 161 5.71 1.72 -14.12
C GLU A 161 4.87 2.31 -15.25
N GLN A 162 3.69 2.85 -14.95
CA GLN A 162 2.83 3.49 -15.96
C GLN A 162 3.45 4.74 -16.60
N ALA A 163 4.15 5.56 -15.81
CA ALA A 163 4.81 6.75 -16.33
C ALA A 163 6.02 6.39 -17.21
N LEU A 164 6.82 5.42 -16.77
CA LEU A 164 8.01 4.97 -17.49
C LEU A 164 7.66 4.17 -18.74
N GLN A 165 6.58 3.41 -18.72
CA GLN A 165 6.08 2.70 -19.90
C GLN A 165 5.77 3.69 -21.03
N LYS A 166 5.09 4.81 -20.73
CA LYS A 166 4.84 5.87 -21.74
C LYS A 166 6.13 6.50 -22.27
N ALA A 167 7.14 6.68 -21.41
CA ALA A 167 8.43 7.19 -21.83
C ALA A 167 9.17 6.18 -22.72
N ALA A 168 9.05 4.89 -22.44
CA ALA A 168 9.62 3.81 -23.24
C ALA A 168 8.91 3.65 -24.59
N GLU A 169 7.58 3.77 -24.62
CA GLU A 169 6.79 3.71 -25.86
C GLU A 169 7.21 4.81 -26.86
N ALA A 170 7.67 5.97 -26.38
CA ALA A 170 8.19 7.05 -27.22
C ALA A 170 9.53 6.73 -27.90
N GLN A 171 10.24 5.68 -27.44
CA GLN A 171 11.51 5.23 -28.03
C GLN A 171 11.31 4.10 -29.06
N LEU A 172 10.08 3.62 -29.27
CA LEU A 172 9.81 2.58 -30.24
C LEU A 172 10.15 3.09 -31.67
N PHE A 173 10.82 2.25 -32.43
CA PHE A 173 11.28 2.50 -33.78
C PHE A 173 12.46 3.49 -33.90
N GLU A 174 13.00 3.99 -32.79
CA GLU A 174 14.25 4.75 -32.79
C GLU A 174 15.48 3.81 -32.81
N LEU A 175 16.63 4.35 -33.20
CA LEU A 175 17.89 3.59 -33.23
C LEU A 175 18.39 3.33 -31.81
N ASN A 176 18.89 2.12 -31.53
CA ASN A 176 19.52 1.82 -30.24
C ASN A 176 20.98 2.31 -30.22
N ASP A 177 21.17 3.61 -30.20
CA ASP A 177 22.46 4.25 -30.09
C ASP A 177 22.67 4.93 -28.73
N GLU A 178 23.84 5.48 -28.50
CA GLU A 178 24.18 6.15 -27.24
C GLU A 178 23.33 7.42 -27.02
N LEU A 179 22.98 8.11 -28.10
CA LEU A 179 22.15 9.32 -28.03
C LEU A 179 20.74 8.99 -27.56
N THR A 180 20.11 7.98 -28.11
CA THR A 180 18.77 7.52 -27.73
C THR A 180 18.76 7.03 -26.27
N ARG A 181 19.77 6.28 -25.85
CA ARG A 181 19.93 5.85 -24.45
C ARG A 181 20.10 7.03 -23.49
N ALA A 182 20.89 8.02 -23.87
CA ALA A 182 21.07 9.25 -23.08
C ALA A 182 19.77 10.07 -23.01
N ASN A 183 19.03 10.20 -24.11
CA ASN A 183 17.74 10.88 -24.15
C ASN A 183 16.74 10.20 -23.25
N PHE A 184 16.65 8.88 -23.26
CA PHE A 184 15.79 8.13 -22.35
C PHE A 184 16.13 8.40 -20.88
N ARG A 185 17.42 8.34 -20.50
CA ARG A 185 17.86 8.69 -19.13
C ARG A 185 17.48 10.12 -18.76
N ASN A 186 17.66 11.06 -19.67
CA ASN A 186 17.32 12.47 -19.46
C ASN A 186 15.82 12.72 -19.26
N ILE A 187 14.95 11.82 -19.72
CA ILE A 187 13.51 11.87 -19.45
C ILE A 187 13.17 11.20 -18.11
N VAL A 188 13.77 10.05 -17.84
CA VAL A 188 13.42 9.20 -16.67
C VAL A 188 13.99 9.77 -15.37
N GLU A 189 15.25 10.20 -15.35
CA GLU A 189 15.90 10.67 -14.11
C GLU A 189 15.22 11.89 -13.47
N PRO A 190 14.84 12.96 -14.18
CA PRO A 190 14.13 14.09 -13.59
C PRO A 190 12.79 13.69 -12.98
N TYR A 191 12.05 12.78 -13.62
CA TYR A 191 10.81 12.24 -13.07
C TYR A 191 11.06 11.49 -11.76
N LEU A 192 12.06 10.61 -11.70
CA LEU A 192 12.40 9.87 -10.48
C LEU A 192 12.93 10.79 -9.36
N ARG A 193 13.67 11.86 -9.71
CA ARG A 193 14.07 12.90 -8.75
C ARG A 193 12.86 13.65 -8.18
N ASP A 194 11.85 13.95 -8.99
CA ASP A 194 10.59 14.55 -8.52
C ASP A 194 9.86 13.62 -7.56
N VAL A 195 9.76 12.31 -7.87
CA VAL A 195 9.19 11.31 -6.97
C VAL A 195 9.97 11.21 -5.66
N GLN A 196 11.30 11.29 -5.71
CA GLN A 196 12.18 11.31 -4.54
C GLN A 196 11.96 12.57 -3.70
N ALA A 197 11.93 13.75 -4.32
CA ALA A 197 11.65 15.02 -3.65
C ALA A 197 10.28 15.02 -2.95
N LYS A 198 9.28 14.34 -3.54
CA LYS A 198 7.95 14.11 -2.99
C LYS A 198 7.88 12.93 -2.01
N ARG A 199 9.01 12.47 -1.49
CA ARG A 199 9.15 11.44 -0.45
C ARG A 199 8.66 10.04 -0.87
N GLY A 200 8.63 9.73 -2.16
CA GLY A 200 8.27 8.39 -2.66
C GLY A 200 9.44 7.41 -2.60
N LEU A 201 10.65 7.91 -2.82
CA LEU A 201 11.87 7.12 -2.89
C LEU A 201 12.93 7.67 -1.94
N TYR A 202 13.74 6.78 -1.35
CA TYR A 202 15.00 7.16 -0.70
C TYR A 202 16.14 7.34 -1.71
N GLY A 203 16.11 6.63 -2.83
CA GLY A 203 17.08 6.70 -3.90
C GLY A 203 16.65 5.87 -5.09
N PHE A 204 17.28 6.12 -6.22
CA PHE A 204 17.09 5.35 -7.45
C PHE A 204 18.40 5.29 -8.24
N LEU A 205 18.48 4.34 -9.17
CA LEU A 205 19.54 4.19 -10.14
C LEU A 205 18.92 3.79 -11.48
N VAL A 206 19.30 4.48 -12.55
CA VAL A 206 18.89 4.17 -13.93
C VAL A 206 20.14 3.72 -14.69
N VAL A 207 20.13 2.50 -15.18
CA VAL A 207 21.17 1.93 -16.04
C VAL A 207 20.57 1.74 -17.42
N CYS A 208 21.06 2.51 -18.39
CA CYS A 208 20.68 2.42 -19.78
C CYS A 208 21.91 2.85 -20.62
N ASP A 209 22.86 1.97 -20.73
CA ASP A 209 24.14 2.20 -21.40
C ASP A 209 24.62 0.95 -22.15
N SER A 210 25.88 0.88 -22.52
CA SER A 210 26.45 -0.27 -23.23
C SER A 210 26.58 -1.53 -22.36
N THR A 211 26.43 -1.42 -21.03
CA THR A 211 26.53 -2.59 -20.14
C THR A 211 25.31 -3.47 -20.19
N ASN A 212 24.12 -2.88 -20.37
CA ASN A 212 22.85 -3.61 -20.52
C ASN A 212 22.30 -3.64 -21.96
N ASN A 213 22.87 -2.83 -22.88
CA ASN A 213 22.60 -2.89 -24.32
C ASN A 213 23.87 -3.36 -25.04
N THR A 214 24.17 -4.66 -24.90
CA THR A 214 25.27 -5.34 -25.59
C THR A 214 25.00 -5.45 -27.10
N PRO A 215 26.02 -5.71 -27.93
CA PRO A 215 25.81 -5.93 -29.37
C PRO A 215 24.73 -6.98 -29.68
N ASP A 216 24.65 -8.07 -28.91
CA ASP A 216 23.62 -9.10 -29.07
C ASP A 216 22.21 -8.58 -28.82
N VAL A 217 22.03 -7.65 -27.86
CA VAL A 217 20.75 -6.99 -27.57
C VAL A 217 20.34 -6.08 -28.71
N ILE A 218 21.32 -5.33 -29.26
CA ILE A 218 21.11 -4.44 -30.40
C ILE A 218 20.75 -5.21 -31.66
N ASP A 219 21.47 -6.31 -31.92
CA ASP A 219 21.23 -7.20 -33.08
C ASP A 219 19.86 -7.89 -33.01
N ASN A 220 19.33 -8.11 -31.80
CA ASN A 220 17.98 -8.60 -31.58
C ASN A 220 16.88 -7.52 -31.65
N ASN A 221 17.22 -6.28 -32.01
CA ASN A 221 16.34 -5.10 -32.02
C ASN A 221 15.68 -4.84 -30.65
N GLU A 222 16.40 -5.10 -29.56
CA GLU A 222 15.94 -4.86 -28.21
C GLU A 222 16.59 -3.58 -27.63
N PHE A 223 15.85 -2.87 -26.81
CA PHE A 223 16.31 -1.76 -25.99
C PHE A 223 16.10 -2.10 -24.53
N ARG A 224 17.13 -2.05 -23.70
CA ARG A 224 17.06 -2.40 -22.28
C ARG A 224 17.43 -1.24 -21.39
N ALA A 225 16.58 -0.99 -20.40
CA ALA A 225 16.82 -0.04 -19.33
C ALA A 225 16.48 -0.67 -17.99
N ASP A 226 17.44 -0.71 -17.06
CA ASP A 226 17.27 -1.24 -15.71
C ASP A 226 17.08 -0.09 -14.73
N ILE A 227 15.98 -0.11 -13.99
CA ILE A 227 15.60 0.94 -13.07
C ILE A 227 15.48 0.37 -11.66
N PHE A 228 16.44 0.71 -10.82
CA PHE A 228 16.50 0.29 -9.41
C PHE A 228 15.89 1.35 -8.52
N LEU A 229 14.91 0.98 -7.72
CA LEU A 229 14.19 1.89 -6.83
C LEU A 229 14.34 1.46 -5.37
N LYS A 230 14.63 2.42 -4.48
CA LYS A 230 14.58 2.24 -3.02
C LYS A 230 13.33 2.94 -2.48
N PRO A 231 12.20 2.21 -2.29
CA PRO A 231 10.94 2.83 -1.88
C PRO A 231 10.98 3.31 -0.43
N ALA A 232 10.30 4.43 -0.16
CA ALA A 232 10.05 4.87 1.20
C ALA A 232 8.98 3.97 1.85
N LYS A 233 9.24 3.53 3.10
CA LYS A 233 8.34 2.66 3.86
C LYS A 233 7.51 3.46 4.85
N SER A 234 6.26 3.05 5.05
CA SER A 234 5.37 3.59 6.09
C SER A 234 5.80 3.13 7.48
N ILE A 235 5.57 3.98 8.48
CA ILE A 235 5.80 3.65 9.90
C ILE A 235 4.61 2.84 10.40
N ASN A 236 4.86 1.64 10.94
CA ASN A 236 3.83 0.77 11.49
C ASN A 236 3.94 0.56 13.00
N TYR A 237 5.14 0.77 13.54
CA TYR A 237 5.41 0.64 14.96
C TYR A 237 6.09 1.91 15.46
N VAL A 238 5.61 2.43 16.57
CA VAL A 238 6.22 3.58 17.27
C VAL A 238 6.57 3.10 18.67
N THR A 239 7.86 3.11 19.00
CA THR A 239 8.34 2.85 20.34
C THR A 239 8.69 4.18 20.99
N LEU A 240 8.11 4.45 22.15
CA LEU A 240 8.38 5.64 22.95
C LEU A 240 9.04 5.18 24.25
N THR A 241 10.24 5.68 24.51
CA THR A 241 10.96 5.43 25.76
C THR A 241 10.88 6.69 26.63
N PHE A 242 10.30 6.55 27.80
CA PHE A 242 10.23 7.61 28.80
C PHE A 242 11.25 7.34 29.90
N VAL A 243 12.18 8.25 30.10
CA VAL A 243 13.20 8.15 31.15
C VAL A 243 12.90 9.24 32.19
N ALA A 244 12.61 8.81 33.42
CA ALA A 244 12.50 9.72 34.56
C ALA A 244 13.89 10.03 35.10
N THR A 245 14.30 11.28 35.03
CA THR A 245 15.59 11.75 35.58
C THR A 245 15.41 12.39 36.95
N ARG A 246 16.46 12.32 37.80
CA ARG A 246 16.47 13.06 39.05
C ARG A 246 16.68 14.56 38.78
N THR A 247 16.13 15.40 39.67
CA THR A 247 16.37 16.85 39.65
C THR A 247 17.87 17.11 39.81
N GLY A 248 18.47 17.81 38.84
CA GLY A 248 19.91 18.14 38.87
C GLY A 248 20.81 17.34 37.93
N VAL A 249 20.27 16.35 37.19
CA VAL A 249 21.04 15.62 36.15
C VAL A 249 20.84 16.32 34.81
N SER A 250 21.93 16.60 34.09
CA SER A 250 21.86 17.17 32.76
C SER A 250 21.31 16.13 31.75
N PHE A 251 20.50 16.57 30.78
CA PHE A 251 19.94 15.68 29.76
C PHE A 251 21.01 15.01 28.90
N ASP A 252 22.17 15.67 28.70
CA ASP A 252 23.30 15.11 27.91
C ASP A 252 23.90 13.88 28.59
N GLU A 253 23.91 13.80 29.93
CA GLU A 253 24.39 12.66 30.68
C GLU A 253 23.43 11.45 30.61
N VAL A 254 22.13 11.70 30.40
CA VAL A 254 21.10 10.66 30.26
C VAL A 254 21.12 10.06 28.86
N VAL A 255 21.32 10.88 27.81
CA VAL A 255 21.37 10.43 26.41
C VAL A 255 22.61 9.59 26.12
N GLY A 256 23.72 9.83 26.81
CA GLY A 256 24.96 9.04 26.65
C GLY A 256 24.94 7.65 27.27
N ARG A 257 23.86 7.25 27.98
CA ARG A 257 23.71 5.96 28.68
C ARG A 257 22.62 5.03 28.09
N VAL A 258 22.00 5.40 26.96
CA VAL A 258 20.94 4.60 26.30
C VAL A 258 21.48 3.87 25.06
#